data_5e0cdae853065b33a2266fa0a2498f23
#
_entry.id   5e0cdae853065b33a2266fa0a2498f23
#
_cell.length_a   1.000
_cell.length_b   1.000
_cell.length_c   1.000
_cell.angle_alpha   90.00
_cell.angle_beta   90.00
_cell.angle_gamma   90.00
#
_symmetry.space_group_name_H-M   'P 1'
#
loop_
_entity.id
_entity.type
_entity.pdbx_description
1 polymer ?
#
loop_
_entity_poly.entity_id
_entity_poly.type
_entity_poly.pdbx_seq_one_letter_code
_entity_poly.pdbx_strand_id
1 'polypeptide(L)'
;MNHASECIDCKACMKGCLMMEEFTDSPKTLLESIQNSPANVAFSCAACGYCAHVCPKDISIQEYFVERKEALASTELHNFGYKAVLFHQVLSFSKPLTTIKKFSATDYSHMAFMPGCALSSYSPKLVESIIHHLQKVSPGMGILMQCCGKPTRVLGDIPRFERFYSALDRDIARLGATTIVTACENCYMSLKTLSPHVKTISLYEWLDQMGIPECSFEHAIPVALHDPCPTRLEPALHASVRSLLNKMKLPFKEFKYNRDKTQCCGSGGMLDLTNPKLAKEQMVSRAHQTECDTIVSYCQECARSMSRGGKSGVHILDLLFTPTVAQSFKQPLHSTLTSWMNRYKTKRMIQNFKVKL
;
A
#
# COMPACT_ATOMS: atom_id res chain seq x y z
N MET A 1 -21.61 11.51 -16.17
CA MET A 1 -20.19 11.69 -15.92
C MET A 1 -19.38 11.41 -17.18
N ASN A 2 -19.26 12.30 -18.09
CA ASN A 2 -18.44 12.05 -19.24
C ASN A 2 -17.74 13.33 -19.69
N HIS A 3 -16.58 13.58 -19.10
CA HIS A 3 -15.77 14.75 -19.40
C HIS A 3 -14.59 14.40 -20.34
N ALA A 4 -14.60 13.22 -21.00
CA ALA A 4 -13.56 12.87 -21.95
C ALA A 4 -13.45 13.91 -23.08
N SER A 5 -14.58 14.47 -23.52
CA SER A 5 -14.65 15.56 -24.52
C SER A 5 -14.00 16.86 -24.05
N GLU A 6 -13.86 17.07 -22.73
CA GLU A 6 -13.21 18.26 -22.15
C GLU A 6 -11.68 18.15 -22.16
N CYS A 7 -11.14 17.00 -22.53
CA CYS A 7 -9.70 16.81 -22.62
C CYS A 7 -9.09 17.71 -23.70
N ILE A 8 -8.17 18.56 -23.26
CA ILE A 8 -7.44 19.51 -24.16
C ILE A 8 -6.14 18.92 -24.72
N ASP A 9 -5.89 17.65 -24.52
CA ASP A 9 -4.72 16.90 -24.99
C ASP A 9 -3.35 17.52 -24.57
N CYS A 10 -3.29 18.10 -23.38
CA CYS A 10 -2.08 18.76 -22.88
C CYS A 10 -0.96 17.79 -22.47
N LYS A 11 -1.21 16.50 -22.46
CA LYS A 11 -0.25 15.41 -22.13
C LYS A 11 0.37 15.47 -20.72
N ALA A 12 -0.16 16.30 -19.81
CA ALA A 12 0.36 16.38 -18.44
C ALA A 12 0.27 15.04 -17.70
N CYS A 13 -0.80 14.26 -17.93
CA CYS A 13 -1.04 12.95 -17.37
C CYS A 13 -0.10 11.84 -17.87
N MET A 14 0.57 12.04 -19.00
CA MET A 14 1.52 11.09 -19.57
C MET A 14 2.89 11.16 -18.88
N LYS A 15 3.30 12.33 -18.40
CA LYS A 15 4.64 12.54 -17.84
C LYS A 15 4.96 11.59 -16.68
N GLY A 16 5.78 10.56 -16.95
CA GLY A 16 6.18 9.53 -16.00
C GLY A 16 5.12 8.47 -15.72
N CYS A 17 4.13 8.34 -16.60
CA CYS A 17 3.20 7.22 -16.67
C CYS A 17 3.54 6.37 -17.89
N LEU A 18 4.42 5.38 -17.75
CA LEU A 18 4.87 4.56 -18.87
C LEU A 18 3.71 3.83 -19.57
N MET A 19 2.64 3.51 -18.85
CA MET A 19 1.44 2.92 -19.47
C MET A 19 0.81 3.88 -20.49
N MET A 20 0.66 5.17 -20.14
CA MET A 20 0.13 6.15 -21.10
C MET A 20 1.09 6.36 -22.26
N GLU A 21 2.40 6.39 -22.01
CA GLU A 21 3.44 6.55 -23.05
C GLU A 21 3.51 5.34 -23.99
N GLU A 22 3.22 4.11 -23.51
CA GLU A 22 3.23 2.89 -24.32
C GLU A 22 1.99 2.77 -25.22
N PHE A 23 0.81 3.18 -24.74
CA PHE A 23 -0.45 2.86 -25.39
C PHE A 23 -1.09 4.04 -26.16
N THR A 24 -0.57 5.26 -26.03
CA THR A 24 -1.14 6.41 -26.73
C THR A 24 -0.17 7.57 -26.91
N ASP A 25 -0.33 8.29 -28.00
CA ASP A 25 0.27 9.60 -28.22
C ASP A 25 -0.67 10.75 -27.81
N SER A 26 -1.96 10.45 -27.58
CA SER A 26 -3.00 11.41 -27.24
C SER A 26 -3.90 10.88 -26.12
N PRO A 27 -3.84 11.47 -24.90
CA PRO A 27 -4.77 11.14 -23.83
C PRO A 27 -6.24 11.30 -24.22
N LYS A 28 -6.56 12.28 -25.06
CA LYS A 28 -7.92 12.53 -25.54
C LYS A 28 -8.45 11.34 -26.33
N THR A 29 -7.69 10.92 -27.35
CA THR A 29 -8.06 9.76 -28.20
C THR A 29 -8.20 8.48 -27.37
N LEU A 30 -7.30 8.26 -26.40
CA LEU A 30 -7.39 7.11 -25.50
C LEU A 30 -8.66 7.15 -24.67
N LEU A 31 -9.02 8.28 -24.07
CA LEU A 31 -10.23 8.41 -23.26
C LEU A 31 -11.51 8.20 -24.08
N GLU A 32 -11.57 8.73 -25.30
CA GLU A 32 -12.71 8.55 -26.21
C GLU A 32 -12.89 7.10 -26.65
N SER A 33 -11.81 6.33 -26.74
CA SER A 33 -11.80 4.94 -27.21
C SER A 33 -11.69 3.89 -26.10
N ILE A 34 -11.50 4.27 -24.82
CA ILE A 34 -11.14 3.36 -23.74
C ILE A 34 -12.15 2.21 -23.56
N GLN A 35 -13.44 2.46 -23.75
CA GLN A 35 -14.49 1.45 -23.60
C GLN A 35 -14.40 0.36 -24.66
N ASN A 36 -13.75 0.63 -25.78
CA ASN A 36 -13.51 -0.31 -26.88
C ASN A 36 -12.03 -0.78 -26.95
N SER A 37 -11.19 -0.29 -26.02
CA SER A 37 -9.77 -0.66 -26.02
C SER A 37 -9.56 -2.13 -25.70
N PRO A 38 -8.47 -2.74 -26.23
CA PRO A 38 -8.06 -4.09 -25.86
C PRO A 38 -7.85 -4.23 -24.36
N ALA A 39 -8.09 -5.44 -23.82
CA ALA A 39 -8.01 -5.71 -22.38
C ALA A 39 -6.62 -5.40 -21.79
N ASN A 40 -5.54 -5.66 -22.52
CA ASN A 40 -4.18 -5.36 -22.08
C ASN A 40 -3.96 -3.88 -21.77
N VAL A 41 -4.62 -2.95 -22.47
CA VAL A 41 -4.55 -1.51 -22.17
C VAL A 41 -5.13 -1.22 -20.79
N ALA A 42 -6.35 -1.68 -20.52
CA ALA A 42 -7.00 -1.47 -19.23
C ALA A 42 -6.20 -2.13 -18.08
N PHE A 43 -5.80 -3.39 -18.24
CA PHE A 43 -5.06 -4.14 -17.21
C PHE A 43 -3.60 -3.69 -17.04
N SER A 44 -3.07 -2.83 -17.91
CA SER A 44 -1.77 -2.17 -17.74
C SER A 44 -1.84 -0.90 -16.89
N CYS A 45 -3.02 -0.43 -16.52
CA CYS A 45 -3.17 0.74 -15.65
C CYS A 45 -3.00 0.34 -14.16
N ALA A 46 -2.09 1.02 -13.46
CA ALA A 46 -1.85 0.83 -12.02
C ALA A 46 -2.97 1.40 -11.13
N ALA A 47 -3.93 2.14 -11.67
CA ALA A 47 -4.98 2.88 -10.95
C ALA A 47 -4.40 3.77 -9.81
N CYS A 48 -3.26 4.42 -10.04
CA CYS A 48 -2.54 5.19 -9.03
C CYS A 48 -3.08 6.62 -8.83
N GLY A 49 -3.97 7.10 -9.71
CA GLY A 49 -4.62 8.42 -9.61
C GLY A 49 -3.75 9.62 -10.00
N TYR A 50 -2.50 9.42 -10.42
CA TYR A 50 -1.62 10.52 -10.82
C TYR A 50 -2.20 11.35 -11.97
N CYS A 51 -2.69 10.68 -13.01
CA CYS A 51 -3.26 11.30 -14.20
C CYS A 51 -4.47 12.21 -13.90
N ALA A 52 -5.34 11.81 -12.99
CA ALA A 52 -6.46 12.64 -12.54
C ALA A 52 -5.98 13.88 -11.78
N HIS A 53 -5.01 13.69 -10.89
CA HIS A 53 -4.53 14.75 -10.01
C HIS A 53 -3.76 15.86 -10.76
N VAL A 54 -3.07 15.53 -11.85
CA VAL A 54 -2.33 16.52 -12.66
C VAL A 54 -3.15 17.08 -13.81
N CYS A 55 -4.40 16.64 -13.98
CA CYS A 55 -5.26 17.10 -15.07
C CYS A 55 -5.75 18.53 -14.79
N PRO A 56 -5.47 19.51 -15.68
CA PRO A 56 -5.95 20.88 -15.51
C PRO A 56 -7.46 21.04 -15.76
N LYS A 57 -8.12 19.96 -16.19
CA LYS A 57 -9.57 19.86 -16.42
C LYS A 57 -10.27 18.95 -15.39
N ASP A 58 -9.57 18.56 -14.33
CA ASP A 58 -10.09 17.68 -13.26
C ASP A 58 -10.75 16.38 -13.75
N ILE A 59 -10.25 15.85 -14.89
CA ILE A 59 -10.78 14.61 -15.47
C ILE A 59 -10.25 13.44 -14.65
N SER A 60 -11.14 12.63 -14.09
CA SER A 60 -10.81 11.40 -13.33
C SER A 60 -10.36 10.25 -14.26
N ILE A 61 -9.24 10.47 -14.98
CA ILE A 61 -8.75 9.58 -16.03
C ILE A 61 -8.63 8.13 -15.58
N GLN A 62 -8.17 7.87 -14.33
CA GLN A 62 -8.04 6.50 -13.83
C GLN A 62 -9.39 5.78 -13.71
N GLU A 63 -10.51 6.50 -13.52
CA GLU A 63 -11.84 5.88 -13.37
C GLU A 63 -12.28 5.22 -14.68
N TYR A 64 -11.97 5.78 -15.84
CA TYR A 64 -12.24 5.13 -17.11
C TYR A 64 -11.54 3.77 -17.24
N PHE A 65 -10.32 3.66 -16.74
CA PHE A 65 -9.61 2.36 -16.73
C PHE A 65 -10.19 1.39 -15.69
N VAL A 66 -10.64 1.89 -14.54
CA VAL A 66 -11.29 1.07 -13.51
C VAL A 66 -12.61 0.51 -14.05
N GLU A 67 -13.48 1.36 -14.62
CA GLU A 67 -14.74 0.95 -15.25
C GLU A 67 -14.50 -0.09 -16.37
N ARG A 68 -13.48 0.16 -17.23
CA ARG A 68 -13.13 -0.80 -18.27
C ARG A 68 -12.67 -2.15 -17.72
N LYS A 69 -11.88 -2.17 -16.65
CA LYS A 69 -11.49 -3.42 -15.96
C LYS A 69 -12.69 -4.16 -15.40
N GLU A 70 -13.64 -3.46 -14.79
CA GLU A 70 -14.87 -4.05 -14.25
C GLU A 70 -15.71 -4.68 -15.37
N ALA A 71 -15.86 -3.99 -16.50
CA ALA A 71 -16.57 -4.52 -17.67
C ALA A 71 -15.91 -5.79 -18.26
N LEU A 72 -14.58 -5.87 -18.21
CA LEU A 72 -13.80 -6.98 -18.76
C LEU A 72 -13.56 -8.12 -17.76
N ALA A 73 -13.85 -7.93 -16.49
CA ALA A 73 -13.46 -8.87 -15.45
C ALA A 73 -14.04 -10.28 -15.62
N SER A 74 -15.28 -10.39 -16.10
CA SER A 74 -15.94 -11.69 -16.30
C SER A 74 -15.40 -12.47 -17.50
N THR A 75 -14.91 -11.80 -18.53
CA THR A 75 -14.53 -12.41 -19.82
C THR A 75 -13.02 -12.54 -19.99
N GLU A 76 -12.26 -11.49 -19.63
CA GLU A 76 -10.84 -11.35 -20.01
C GLU A 76 -9.86 -11.60 -18.84
N LEU A 77 -10.31 -11.50 -17.59
CA LEU A 77 -9.42 -11.50 -16.44
C LEU A 77 -8.58 -12.78 -16.31
N HIS A 78 -9.10 -13.92 -16.79
CA HIS A 78 -8.39 -15.20 -16.76
C HIS A 78 -7.12 -15.21 -17.63
N ASN A 79 -7.02 -14.34 -18.63
CA ASN A 79 -5.86 -14.20 -19.53
C ASN A 79 -4.68 -13.47 -18.84
N PHE A 80 -4.89 -12.83 -17.69
CA PHE A 80 -3.94 -11.96 -17.01
C PHE A 80 -3.42 -12.51 -15.67
N GLY A 81 -3.25 -13.83 -15.57
CA GLY A 81 -2.72 -14.45 -14.35
C GLY A 81 -3.67 -14.40 -13.14
N TYR A 82 -4.94 -14.12 -13.36
CA TYR A 82 -5.94 -13.92 -12.31
C TYR A 82 -6.09 -15.12 -11.37
N LYS A 83 -5.90 -16.34 -11.85
CA LYS A 83 -5.93 -17.56 -11.02
C LYS A 83 -4.95 -17.47 -9.86
N ALA A 84 -3.75 -16.89 -10.09
CA ALA A 84 -2.76 -16.70 -9.05
C ALA A 84 -3.20 -15.64 -8.02
N VAL A 85 -3.81 -14.53 -8.49
CA VAL A 85 -4.38 -13.49 -7.60
C VAL A 85 -5.50 -14.10 -6.76
N LEU A 86 -6.39 -14.83 -7.39
CA LEU A 86 -7.51 -15.47 -6.69
C LEU A 86 -7.04 -16.47 -5.64
N PHE A 87 -6.11 -17.37 -6.00
CA PHE A 87 -5.51 -18.30 -5.06
C PHE A 87 -4.88 -17.56 -3.87
N HIS A 88 -4.10 -16.51 -4.15
CA HIS A 88 -3.52 -15.65 -3.12
C HIS A 88 -4.60 -15.02 -2.23
N GLN A 89 -5.69 -14.52 -2.79
CA GLN A 89 -6.77 -13.90 -2.01
C GLN A 89 -7.51 -14.91 -1.16
N VAL A 90 -7.93 -16.05 -1.72
CA VAL A 90 -8.58 -17.13 -0.98
C VAL A 90 -7.71 -17.58 0.20
N LEU A 91 -6.42 -17.78 -0.05
CA LEU A 91 -5.48 -18.16 1.00
C LEU A 91 -5.33 -17.04 2.05
N SER A 92 -5.28 -15.77 1.60
CA SER A 92 -5.16 -14.61 2.48
C SER A 92 -6.34 -14.43 3.44
N PHE A 93 -7.52 -14.91 3.09
CA PHE A 93 -8.71 -14.88 3.93
C PHE A 93 -8.96 -16.20 4.68
N SER A 94 -8.08 -17.18 4.51
CA SER A 94 -8.24 -18.49 5.13
C SER A 94 -7.89 -18.46 6.63
N LYS A 95 -8.56 -19.31 7.41
CA LYS A 95 -8.30 -19.47 8.84
C LYS A 95 -6.82 -19.69 9.21
N PRO A 96 -5.99 -20.42 8.44
CA PRO A 96 -4.56 -20.55 8.72
C PRO A 96 -3.77 -19.24 8.68
N LEU A 97 -4.24 -18.19 7.98
CA LEU A 97 -3.50 -16.97 7.70
C LEU A 97 -4.16 -15.69 8.20
N THR A 98 -5.25 -15.83 8.95
CA THR A 98 -5.98 -14.71 9.56
C THR A 98 -6.15 -14.96 11.05
N THR A 99 -6.20 -13.89 11.84
CA THR A 99 -6.50 -13.97 13.28
C THR A 99 -6.92 -12.62 13.82
N ILE A 100 -7.73 -12.66 14.88
CA ILE A 100 -8.01 -11.51 15.74
C ILE A 100 -7.49 -11.82 17.15
N LYS A 101 -7.04 -10.80 17.87
CA LYS A 101 -6.61 -10.92 19.26
C LYS A 101 -7.18 -9.75 20.05
N LYS A 102 -7.92 -10.06 21.11
CA LYS A 102 -8.35 -9.10 22.12
C LYS A 102 -7.38 -9.17 23.31
N PHE A 103 -7.24 -8.06 23.99
CA PHE A 103 -6.56 -7.97 25.27
C PHE A 103 -7.53 -7.54 26.38
N SER A 104 -7.07 -7.43 27.61
CA SER A 104 -7.87 -6.96 28.74
C SER A 104 -8.42 -5.56 28.47
N ALA A 105 -9.60 -5.28 28.99
CA ALA A 105 -10.25 -3.99 28.82
C ALA A 105 -9.43 -2.86 29.44
N THR A 106 -9.13 -1.86 28.63
CA THR A 106 -8.43 -0.61 28.97
C THR A 106 -8.98 0.50 28.10
N ASP A 107 -8.44 1.71 28.23
CA ASP A 107 -8.84 2.87 27.42
C ASP A 107 -8.69 2.66 25.91
N TYR A 108 -7.76 1.78 25.48
CA TYR A 108 -7.51 1.47 24.08
C TYR A 108 -8.18 0.18 23.58
N SER A 109 -8.99 -0.49 24.41
CA SER A 109 -9.64 -1.76 24.03
C SER A 109 -10.67 -1.64 22.89
N HIS A 110 -11.14 -0.42 22.60
CA HIS A 110 -11.99 -0.08 21.44
C HIS A 110 -11.20 0.08 20.15
N MET A 111 -9.87 -0.03 20.20
CA MET A 111 -8.96 0.11 19.06
C MET A 111 -8.35 -1.23 18.67
N ALA A 112 -7.98 -1.37 17.39
CA ALA A 112 -7.21 -2.51 16.93
C ALA A 112 -6.14 -2.11 15.92
N PHE A 113 -4.97 -2.75 16.04
CA PHE A 113 -3.88 -2.64 15.07
C PHE A 113 -4.04 -3.64 13.93
N MET A 114 -4.02 -3.15 12.70
CA MET A 114 -4.04 -3.95 11.47
C MET A 114 -2.71 -3.79 10.72
N PRO A 115 -1.77 -4.75 10.82
CA PRO A 115 -0.47 -4.65 10.14
C PRO A 115 -0.57 -4.71 8.60
N GLY A 116 -1.68 -5.23 8.07
CA GLY A 116 -1.83 -5.52 6.66
C GLY A 116 -1.12 -6.80 6.21
N CYS A 117 -1.50 -7.31 5.03
CA CYS A 117 -0.97 -8.59 4.54
C CYS A 117 0.49 -8.48 4.08
N ALA A 118 0.91 -7.38 3.47
CA ALA A 118 2.26 -7.19 2.99
C ALA A 118 3.28 -7.19 4.13
N LEU A 119 3.06 -6.40 5.18
CA LEU A 119 3.96 -6.32 6.32
C LEU A 119 4.01 -7.65 7.10
N SER A 120 2.86 -8.31 7.29
CA SER A 120 2.77 -9.63 7.93
C SER A 120 3.49 -10.73 7.17
N SER A 121 3.56 -10.63 5.83
CA SER A 121 4.29 -11.55 4.96
C SER A 121 5.77 -11.21 4.88
N TYR A 122 6.12 -9.96 5.14
CA TYR A 122 7.50 -9.48 5.10
C TYR A 122 8.27 -9.91 6.35
N SER A 123 7.86 -9.50 7.54
CA SER A 123 8.64 -9.77 8.75
C SER A 123 7.76 -9.99 9.99
N PRO A 124 7.66 -11.24 10.49
CA PRO A 124 7.01 -11.53 11.76
C PRO A 124 7.63 -10.78 12.95
N LYS A 125 8.96 -10.65 12.97
CA LYS A 125 9.70 -9.94 14.03
C LYS A 125 9.39 -8.45 14.03
N LEU A 126 9.30 -7.82 12.87
CA LEU A 126 8.92 -6.41 12.75
C LEU A 126 7.50 -6.19 13.30
N VAL A 127 6.54 -7.04 12.90
CA VAL A 127 5.16 -6.96 13.41
C VAL A 127 5.12 -7.17 14.93
N GLU A 128 5.91 -8.10 15.48
CA GLU A 128 6.03 -8.35 16.91
C GLU A 128 6.57 -7.11 17.66
N SER A 129 7.64 -6.51 17.16
CA SER A 129 8.24 -5.31 17.75
C SER A 129 7.24 -4.12 17.75
N ILE A 130 6.48 -3.95 16.67
CA ILE A 130 5.43 -2.93 16.59
C ILE A 130 4.34 -3.21 17.65
N ILE A 131 3.88 -4.45 17.76
CA ILE A 131 2.86 -4.82 18.76
C ILE A 131 3.37 -4.57 20.20
N HIS A 132 4.61 -4.92 20.49
CA HIS A 132 5.22 -4.62 21.79
C HIS A 132 5.22 -3.13 22.11
N HIS A 133 5.60 -2.29 21.13
CA HIS A 133 5.58 -0.85 21.28
C HIS A 133 4.14 -0.33 21.50
N LEU A 134 3.19 -0.78 20.68
CA LEU A 134 1.79 -0.38 20.79
C LEU A 134 1.19 -0.81 22.16
N GLN A 135 1.49 -2.00 22.67
CA GLN A 135 1.01 -2.41 23.99
C GLN A 135 1.64 -1.59 25.11
N LYS A 136 2.82 -0.98 24.91
CA LYS A 136 3.45 -0.07 25.86
C LYS A 136 2.78 1.30 25.90
N VAL A 137 2.47 1.86 24.70
CA VAL A 137 1.92 3.24 24.57
C VAL A 137 0.39 3.28 24.49
N SER A 138 -0.23 2.17 24.16
CA SER A 138 -1.69 2.01 23.98
C SER A 138 -2.12 0.63 24.48
N PRO A 139 -2.00 0.37 25.81
CA PRO A 139 -2.27 -0.96 26.38
C PRO A 139 -3.72 -1.38 26.11
N GLY A 140 -3.90 -2.66 25.75
CA GLY A 140 -5.21 -3.22 25.43
C GLY A 140 -5.67 -3.06 23.99
N MET A 141 -4.94 -2.32 23.14
CA MET A 141 -5.24 -2.24 21.71
C MET A 141 -5.23 -3.65 21.10
N GLY A 142 -6.36 -4.08 20.51
CA GLY A 142 -6.50 -5.39 19.87
C GLY A 142 -5.64 -5.53 18.62
N ILE A 143 -5.61 -6.73 18.03
CA ILE A 143 -4.89 -6.99 16.77
C ILE A 143 -5.84 -7.63 15.78
N LEU A 144 -5.83 -7.12 14.54
CA LEU A 144 -6.61 -7.59 13.41
C LEU A 144 -5.67 -7.98 12.26
N MET A 145 -5.35 -9.27 12.14
CA MET A 145 -4.57 -9.78 11.02
C MET A 145 -5.49 -10.31 9.94
N GLN A 146 -5.83 -9.44 8.99
CA GLN A 146 -6.73 -9.72 7.88
C GLN A 146 -6.24 -9.02 6.60
N CYS A 147 -6.79 -9.40 5.44
CA CYS A 147 -6.57 -8.72 4.16
C CYS A 147 -7.71 -7.73 3.87
N CYS A 148 -7.41 -6.63 3.18
CA CYS A 148 -8.42 -5.66 2.73
C CYS A 148 -9.04 -5.99 1.36
N GLY A 149 -8.65 -7.08 0.69
CA GLY A 149 -9.19 -7.49 -0.61
C GLY A 149 -8.77 -6.64 -1.82
N LYS A 150 -7.94 -5.62 -1.63
CA LYS A 150 -7.54 -4.68 -2.70
C LYS A 150 -7.10 -5.34 -4.02
N PRO A 151 -6.31 -6.45 -4.04
CA PRO A 151 -5.91 -7.10 -5.28
C PRO A 151 -7.06 -7.50 -6.19
N THR A 152 -8.13 -8.05 -5.63
CA THR A 152 -9.32 -8.45 -6.39
C THR A 152 -10.08 -7.22 -6.91
N ARG A 153 -10.21 -6.18 -6.08
CA ARG A 153 -10.88 -4.94 -6.46
C ARG A 153 -10.21 -4.22 -7.63
N VAL A 154 -8.88 -4.08 -7.58
CA VAL A 154 -8.16 -3.32 -8.63
C VAL A 154 -8.14 -4.02 -9.98
N LEU A 155 -8.50 -5.31 -10.01
CA LEU A 155 -8.70 -6.08 -11.24
C LEU A 155 -10.15 -6.06 -11.75
N GLY A 156 -11.07 -5.40 -11.04
CA GLY A 156 -12.47 -5.24 -11.44
C GLY A 156 -13.41 -6.37 -11.03
N ASP A 157 -12.94 -7.41 -10.30
CA ASP A 157 -13.82 -8.49 -9.80
C ASP A 157 -14.54 -8.03 -8.53
N ILE A 158 -15.51 -7.13 -8.71
CA ILE A 158 -16.24 -6.49 -7.60
C ILE A 158 -17.04 -7.49 -6.77
N PRO A 159 -17.82 -8.44 -7.36
CA PRO A 159 -18.61 -9.37 -6.55
C PRO A 159 -17.75 -10.23 -5.62
N ARG A 160 -16.55 -10.62 -6.09
CA ARG A 160 -15.63 -11.41 -5.29
C ARG A 160 -14.91 -10.58 -4.25
N PHE A 161 -14.56 -9.35 -4.59
CA PHE A 161 -14.03 -8.38 -3.65
C PHE A 161 -14.98 -8.15 -2.49
N GLU A 162 -16.26 -7.89 -2.73
CA GLU A 162 -17.29 -7.66 -1.71
C GLU A 162 -17.41 -8.85 -0.75
N ARG A 163 -17.37 -10.09 -1.28
CA ARG A 163 -17.35 -11.30 -0.46
C ARG A 163 -16.14 -11.33 0.47
N PHE A 164 -14.96 -10.98 -0.01
CA PHE A 164 -13.75 -10.92 0.80
C PHE A 164 -13.80 -9.78 1.81
N TYR A 165 -14.24 -8.60 1.39
CA TYR A 165 -14.29 -7.43 2.25
C TYR A 165 -15.29 -7.62 3.41
N SER A 166 -16.43 -8.23 3.17
CA SER A 166 -17.40 -8.55 4.22
C SER A 166 -16.83 -9.50 5.31
N ALA A 167 -15.79 -10.28 5.00
CA ALA A 167 -15.10 -11.06 6.02
C ALA A 167 -14.24 -10.17 6.93
N LEU A 168 -13.63 -9.12 6.40
CA LEU A 168 -12.92 -8.10 7.18
C LEU A 168 -13.88 -7.36 8.12
N ASP A 169 -15.02 -6.89 7.63
CA ASP A 169 -16.02 -6.20 8.44
C ASP A 169 -16.56 -7.08 9.58
N ARG A 170 -16.82 -8.37 9.30
CA ARG A 170 -17.20 -9.33 10.36
C ARG A 170 -16.12 -9.48 11.43
N ASP A 171 -14.85 -9.49 11.06
CA ASP A 171 -13.75 -9.63 12.03
C ASP A 171 -13.57 -8.34 12.85
N ILE A 172 -13.78 -7.17 12.26
CA ILE A 172 -13.81 -5.88 12.97
C ILE A 172 -14.95 -5.89 14.00
N ALA A 173 -16.16 -6.30 13.59
CA ALA A 173 -17.31 -6.39 14.49
C ALA A 173 -17.08 -7.39 15.64
N ARG A 174 -16.51 -8.57 15.35
CA ARG A 174 -16.14 -9.57 16.36
C ARG A 174 -15.12 -9.04 17.37
N LEU A 175 -14.19 -8.21 16.88
CA LEU A 175 -13.20 -7.56 17.72
C LEU A 175 -13.84 -6.48 18.61
N GLY A 176 -14.97 -5.93 18.20
CA GLY A 176 -15.64 -4.80 18.85
C GLY A 176 -14.85 -3.50 18.72
N ALA A 177 -14.03 -3.42 17.68
CA ALA A 177 -13.22 -2.24 17.42
C ALA A 177 -14.04 -1.16 16.71
N THR A 178 -13.98 0.06 17.23
CA THR A 178 -14.54 1.27 16.62
C THR A 178 -13.46 2.11 15.93
N THR A 179 -12.20 1.80 16.22
CA THR A 179 -11.03 2.46 15.61
C THR A 179 -10.02 1.42 15.15
N ILE A 180 -9.57 1.54 13.90
CA ILE A 180 -8.50 0.70 13.34
C ILE A 180 -7.28 1.57 13.06
N VAL A 181 -6.13 1.18 13.66
CA VAL A 181 -4.80 1.73 13.35
C VAL A 181 -4.13 0.80 12.36
N THR A 182 -3.77 1.28 11.17
CA THR A 182 -3.19 0.40 10.14
C THR A 182 -1.83 0.87 9.63
N ALA A 183 -0.92 -0.09 9.37
CA ALA A 183 0.41 0.14 8.82
C ALA A 183 0.47 0.01 7.29
N CYS A 184 -0.66 -0.20 6.64
CA CYS A 184 -0.73 -0.40 5.19
C CYS A 184 -1.66 0.62 4.55
N GLU A 185 -1.14 1.43 3.62
CA GLU A 185 -1.87 2.53 2.99
C GLU A 185 -3.04 2.07 2.12
N ASN A 186 -2.95 0.88 1.53
CA ASN A 186 -4.09 0.27 0.84
C ASN A 186 -5.20 -0.14 1.82
N CYS A 187 -4.84 -0.66 3.00
CA CYS A 187 -5.81 -0.99 4.06
C CYS A 187 -6.43 0.28 4.61
N TYR A 188 -5.63 1.34 4.86
CA TYR A 188 -6.09 2.65 5.31
C TYR A 188 -7.17 3.19 4.38
N MET A 189 -6.88 3.29 3.09
CA MET A 189 -7.85 3.82 2.12
C MET A 189 -9.07 2.92 1.94
N SER A 190 -8.90 1.60 1.95
CA SER A 190 -10.03 0.68 1.85
C SER A 190 -10.99 0.82 3.03
N LEU A 191 -10.49 0.86 4.26
CA LEU A 191 -11.29 1.04 5.46
C LEU A 191 -11.96 2.42 5.49
N LYS A 192 -11.20 3.49 5.24
CA LYS A 192 -11.70 4.86 5.22
C LYS A 192 -12.86 5.06 4.24
N THR A 193 -12.80 4.38 3.07
CA THR A 193 -13.79 4.51 2.00
C THR A 193 -14.98 3.58 2.18
N LEU A 194 -14.74 2.33 2.64
CA LEU A 194 -15.75 1.27 2.57
C LEU A 194 -16.33 0.89 3.93
N SER A 195 -15.67 1.25 5.03
CA SER A 195 -16.14 1.04 6.40
C SER A 195 -16.24 2.37 7.17
N PRO A 196 -17.08 3.32 6.72
CA PRO A 196 -17.15 4.66 7.32
C PRO A 196 -17.65 4.65 8.78
N HIS A 197 -18.23 3.54 9.24
CA HIS A 197 -18.63 3.30 10.62
C HIS A 197 -17.45 3.03 11.57
N VAL A 198 -16.24 2.85 11.00
CA VAL A 198 -15.01 2.61 11.76
C VAL A 198 -14.05 3.77 11.53
N LYS A 199 -13.58 4.39 12.61
CA LYS A 199 -12.52 5.40 12.50
C LYS A 199 -11.23 4.72 12.07
N THR A 200 -10.63 5.18 10.98
CA THR A 200 -9.36 4.65 10.48
C THR A 200 -8.26 5.67 10.70
N ILE A 201 -7.16 5.24 11.32
CA ILE A 201 -5.97 6.05 11.61
C ILE A 201 -4.76 5.35 10.99
N SER A 202 -3.87 6.11 10.35
CA SER A 202 -2.59 5.55 9.92
C SER A 202 -1.68 5.32 11.11
N LEU A 203 -0.93 4.20 11.11
CA LEU A 203 0.07 3.93 12.14
C LEU A 203 1.11 5.04 12.24
N TYR A 204 1.41 5.72 11.14
CA TYR A 204 2.40 6.80 11.12
C TYR A 204 1.89 8.06 11.83
N GLU A 205 0.62 8.42 11.67
CA GLU A 205 -0.03 9.48 12.43
C GLU A 205 -0.10 9.09 13.92
N TRP A 206 -0.42 7.83 14.22
CA TRP A 206 -0.45 7.33 15.58
C TRP A 206 0.91 7.37 16.26
N LEU A 207 1.97 6.91 15.60
CA LEU A 207 3.35 6.94 16.13
C LEU A 207 3.86 8.39 16.30
N ASP A 208 3.48 9.28 15.40
CA ASP A 208 3.86 10.69 15.51
C ASP A 208 3.26 11.36 16.75
N GLN A 209 2.03 10.99 17.11
CA GLN A 209 1.33 11.51 18.29
C GLN A 209 1.76 10.82 19.60
N MET A 210 1.85 9.50 19.60
CA MET A 210 2.06 8.69 20.80
C MET A 210 3.54 8.43 21.13
N GLY A 211 4.44 8.72 20.20
CA GLY A 211 5.87 8.53 20.34
C GLY A 211 6.41 7.30 19.60
N ILE A 212 7.70 7.35 19.33
CA ILE A 212 8.48 6.32 18.64
C ILE A 212 9.52 5.72 19.58
N PRO A 213 10.05 4.52 19.27
CA PRO A 213 11.24 3.99 19.95
C PRO A 213 12.42 4.96 19.82
N GLU A 214 13.28 4.97 20.81
CA GLU A 214 14.51 5.77 20.77
C GLU A 214 15.41 5.29 19.62
N CYS A 215 15.71 6.19 18.70
CA CYS A 215 16.61 5.95 17.58
C CYS A 215 17.18 7.28 17.07
N SER A 216 18.36 7.25 16.48
CA SER A 216 18.98 8.43 15.86
C SER A 216 19.81 8.06 14.65
N PHE A 217 19.64 8.79 13.55
CA PHE A 217 20.33 8.64 12.28
C PHE A 217 21.05 9.93 11.86
N GLU A 218 21.49 10.74 12.82
CA GLU A 218 22.04 12.08 12.61
C GLU A 218 23.24 12.10 11.62
N HIS A 219 24.00 11.00 11.57
CA HIS A 219 25.17 10.87 10.70
C HIS A 219 24.90 10.00 9.46
N ALA A 220 23.65 9.63 9.21
CA ALA A 220 23.29 8.83 8.03
C ALA A 220 23.41 9.65 6.74
N ILE A 221 23.73 8.97 5.64
CA ILE A 221 23.64 9.54 4.30
C ILE A 221 22.16 9.84 3.99
N PRO A 222 21.84 11.00 3.39
CA PRO A 222 20.47 11.35 3.08
C PRO A 222 19.76 10.28 2.23
N VAL A 223 18.55 9.90 2.63
CA VAL A 223 17.67 8.99 1.88
C VAL A 223 16.67 9.77 1.04
N ALA A 224 16.07 9.16 0.02
CA ALA A 224 14.93 9.76 -0.66
C ALA A 224 13.61 9.25 -0.04
N LEU A 225 12.63 10.12 0.14
CA LEU A 225 11.30 9.74 0.66
C LEU A 225 10.31 9.54 -0.49
N HIS A 226 9.77 8.31 -0.62
CA HIS A 226 8.71 7.99 -1.58
C HIS A 226 7.34 7.91 -0.88
N ASP A 227 6.41 8.78 -1.29
CA ASP A 227 5.02 8.76 -0.85
C ASP A 227 4.21 7.72 -1.66
N PRO A 228 3.51 6.77 -1.00
CA PRO A 228 2.65 5.81 -1.68
C PRO A 228 1.42 6.47 -2.32
N CYS A 229 1.11 6.09 -3.55
CA CYS A 229 0.01 6.68 -4.30
C CYS A 229 -1.40 6.57 -3.65
N PRO A 230 -1.73 5.56 -2.81
CA PRO A 230 -3.04 5.54 -2.15
C PRO A 230 -3.28 6.73 -1.22
N THR A 231 -2.21 7.30 -0.64
CA THR A 231 -2.29 8.42 0.32
C THR A 231 -2.18 9.79 -0.32
N ARG A 232 -2.32 9.89 -1.63
CA ARG A 232 -2.16 11.12 -2.41
C ARG A 232 -2.87 12.33 -1.81
N LEU A 233 -4.10 12.15 -1.33
CA LEU A 233 -4.95 13.20 -0.78
C LEU A 233 -4.97 13.23 0.76
N GLU A 234 -3.90 12.74 1.40
CA GLU A 234 -3.76 12.66 2.85
C GLU A 234 -2.62 13.56 3.37
N PRO A 235 -2.77 14.90 3.34
CA PRO A 235 -1.68 15.82 3.70
C PRO A 235 -1.24 15.69 5.16
N ALA A 236 -2.15 15.35 6.08
CA ALA A 236 -1.81 15.12 7.49
C ALA A 236 -0.87 13.91 7.64
N LEU A 237 -1.16 12.81 6.94
CA LEU A 237 -0.29 11.64 6.93
C LEU A 237 1.09 11.95 6.32
N HIS A 238 1.13 12.73 5.24
CA HIS A 238 2.40 13.18 4.67
C HIS A 238 3.23 14.00 5.67
N ALA A 239 2.58 14.88 6.44
CA ALA A 239 3.23 15.67 7.48
C ALA A 239 3.75 14.78 8.61
N SER A 240 2.96 13.84 9.10
CA SER A 240 3.35 12.91 10.16
C SER A 240 4.56 12.04 9.77
N VAL A 241 4.61 11.54 8.54
CA VAL A 241 5.78 10.76 8.06
C VAL A 241 7.06 11.61 8.08
N ARG A 242 6.99 12.87 7.66
CA ARG A 242 8.15 13.80 7.70
C ARG A 242 8.53 14.14 9.13
N SER A 243 7.56 14.34 10.01
CA SER A 243 7.78 14.51 11.45
C SER A 243 8.52 13.32 12.07
N LEU A 244 8.11 12.07 11.71
CA LEU A 244 8.82 10.87 12.15
C LEU A 244 10.28 10.83 11.69
N LEU A 245 10.56 11.13 10.42
CA LEU A 245 11.94 11.20 9.91
C LEU A 245 12.78 12.25 10.67
N ASN A 246 12.19 13.41 10.96
CA ASN A 246 12.85 14.45 11.76
C ASN A 246 13.10 13.99 13.21
N LYS A 247 12.12 13.33 13.86
CA LYS A 247 12.28 12.74 15.22
C LYS A 247 13.39 11.69 15.25
N MET A 248 13.55 10.93 14.17
CA MET A 248 14.66 9.97 14.00
C MET A 248 15.99 10.66 13.66
N LYS A 249 16.01 11.96 13.43
CA LYS A 249 17.16 12.74 12.90
C LYS A 249 17.71 12.15 11.59
N LEU A 250 16.86 11.54 10.77
CA LEU A 250 17.25 10.98 9.49
C LEU A 250 17.20 12.03 8.39
N PRO A 251 18.34 12.42 7.79
CA PRO A 251 18.34 13.37 6.68
C PRO A 251 17.65 12.73 5.46
N PHE A 252 16.74 13.49 4.84
CA PHE A 252 16.02 13.00 3.66
C PHE A 252 15.87 14.06 2.57
N LYS A 253 15.74 13.59 1.33
CA LYS A 253 15.42 14.40 0.15
C LYS A 253 14.05 14.01 -0.37
N GLU A 254 13.31 14.99 -0.85
CA GLU A 254 12.04 14.75 -1.54
C GLU A 254 12.28 14.33 -2.99
N PHE A 255 11.42 13.45 -3.51
CA PHE A 255 11.33 13.29 -4.96
C PHE A 255 10.78 14.57 -5.60
N LYS A 256 11.11 14.84 -6.86
CA LYS A 256 10.50 15.94 -7.63
C LYS A 256 8.97 15.84 -7.63
N TYR A 257 8.45 14.63 -7.80
CA TYR A 257 7.03 14.29 -7.71
C TYR A 257 6.79 13.55 -6.39
N ASN A 258 6.31 14.26 -5.39
CA ASN A 258 6.05 13.76 -4.04
C ASN A 258 4.63 14.12 -3.58
N ARG A 259 4.20 13.64 -2.43
CA ARG A 259 2.89 13.87 -1.79
C ARG A 259 1.73 13.64 -2.79
N ASP A 260 0.94 14.68 -2.99
CA ASP A 260 -0.20 14.72 -3.93
C ASP A 260 0.21 14.42 -5.38
N LYS A 261 1.41 14.82 -5.79
CA LYS A 261 1.96 14.59 -7.14
C LYS A 261 2.81 13.33 -7.27
N THR A 262 2.83 12.46 -6.23
CA THR A 262 3.64 11.24 -6.29
C THR A 262 3.31 10.38 -7.51
N GLN A 263 4.33 9.83 -8.14
CA GLN A 263 4.18 8.88 -9.26
C GLN A 263 4.18 7.44 -8.78
N CYS A 264 3.62 6.53 -9.60
CA CYS A 264 3.48 5.12 -9.26
C CYS A 264 4.84 4.46 -9.05
N CYS A 265 4.93 3.60 -8.03
CA CYS A 265 6.11 2.76 -7.78
C CYS A 265 6.21 1.52 -8.68
N GLY A 266 5.21 1.25 -9.52
CA GLY A 266 5.17 0.09 -10.41
C GLY A 266 4.44 -1.15 -9.87
N SER A 267 4.06 -1.21 -8.58
CA SER A 267 3.34 -2.37 -8.00
C SER A 267 1.82 -2.22 -7.98
N GLY A 268 1.28 -1.04 -8.34
CA GLY A 268 -0.17 -0.81 -8.37
C GLY A 268 -0.89 -1.69 -9.39
N GLY A 269 -2.22 -1.84 -9.25
CA GLY A 269 -3.07 -2.50 -10.23
C GLY A 269 -2.78 -3.97 -10.50
N MET A 270 -1.93 -4.63 -9.69
CA MET A 270 -1.41 -5.98 -9.92
C MET A 270 -0.55 -6.10 -11.19
N LEU A 271 0.13 -5.02 -11.60
CA LEU A 271 0.93 -4.95 -12.83
C LEU A 271 1.98 -6.06 -12.94
N ASP A 272 2.55 -6.52 -11.83
CA ASP A 272 3.49 -7.65 -11.80
C ASP A 272 2.93 -8.93 -12.47
N LEU A 273 1.61 -9.06 -12.53
CA LEU A 273 0.91 -10.20 -13.15
C LEU A 273 0.27 -9.83 -14.48
N THR A 274 -0.29 -8.63 -14.58
CA THR A 274 -1.05 -8.22 -15.78
C THR A 274 -0.15 -7.68 -16.90
N ASN A 275 0.95 -7.01 -16.56
CA ASN A 275 1.98 -6.54 -17.49
C ASN A 275 3.35 -6.47 -16.78
N PRO A 276 4.04 -7.63 -16.59
CA PRO A 276 5.29 -7.69 -15.82
C PRO A 276 6.42 -6.82 -16.39
N LYS A 277 6.49 -6.67 -17.71
CA LYS A 277 7.47 -5.82 -18.40
C LYS A 277 7.30 -4.36 -17.99
N LEU A 278 6.10 -3.83 -18.19
CA LEU A 278 5.76 -2.45 -17.82
C LEU A 278 5.94 -2.20 -16.31
N ALA A 279 5.55 -3.17 -15.46
CA ALA A 279 5.77 -3.08 -14.03
C ALA A 279 7.24 -2.88 -13.69
N LYS A 280 8.12 -3.68 -14.28
CA LYS A 280 9.57 -3.59 -14.06
C LYS A 280 10.15 -2.26 -14.56
N GLU A 281 9.76 -1.82 -15.74
CA GLU A 281 10.18 -0.55 -16.31
C GLU A 281 9.74 0.64 -15.44
N GLN A 282 8.50 0.63 -14.95
CA GLN A 282 8.00 1.65 -14.03
C GLN A 282 8.75 1.66 -12.68
N MET A 283 9.10 0.49 -12.14
CA MET A 283 9.93 0.38 -10.92
C MET A 283 11.31 1.00 -11.13
N VAL A 284 11.97 0.68 -12.25
CA VAL A 284 13.27 1.25 -12.61
C VAL A 284 13.16 2.76 -12.81
N SER A 285 12.22 3.21 -13.64
CA SER A 285 12.00 4.63 -13.90
C SER A 285 11.79 5.41 -12.59
N ARG A 286 10.92 4.92 -11.69
CA ARG A 286 10.66 5.61 -10.42
C ARG A 286 11.85 5.62 -9.48
N ALA A 287 12.56 4.50 -9.34
CA ALA A 287 13.72 4.39 -8.47
C ALA A 287 14.85 5.34 -8.88
N HIS A 288 15.03 5.57 -10.18
CA HIS A 288 16.09 6.43 -10.71
C HIS A 288 15.73 7.93 -10.84
N GLN A 289 14.56 8.34 -10.35
CA GLN A 289 14.20 9.78 -10.25
C GLN A 289 14.87 10.49 -9.05
N THR A 290 15.78 9.83 -8.36
CA THR A 290 16.59 10.37 -7.26
C THR A 290 18.03 9.91 -7.37
N GLU A 291 18.96 10.77 -6.95
CA GLU A 291 20.37 10.42 -6.82
C GLU A 291 20.67 9.56 -5.57
N CYS A 292 19.78 9.58 -4.58
CA CYS A 292 19.96 8.79 -3.37
C CYS A 292 19.97 7.29 -3.68
N ASP A 293 20.89 6.54 -3.06
CA ASP A 293 20.96 5.09 -3.20
C ASP A 293 19.90 4.37 -2.39
N THR A 294 19.46 5.00 -1.31
CA THR A 294 18.39 4.47 -0.44
C THR A 294 17.12 5.27 -0.59
N ILE A 295 16.01 4.56 -0.76
CA ILE A 295 14.66 5.12 -0.84
C ILE A 295 13.83 4.57 0.31
N VAL A 296 13.38 5.46 1.19
CA VAL A 296 12.47 5.13 2.28
C VAL A 296 11.02 5.31 1.83
N SER A 297 10.18 4.35 2.15
CA SER A 297 8.74 4.45 1.95
C SER A 297 7.96 3.93 3.16
N TYR A 298 6.75 4.39 3.33
CA TYR A 298 5.82 3.90 4.35
C TYR A 298 4.77 2.92 3.80
N CYS A 299 5.08 2.29 2.67
CA CYS A 299 4.34 1.17 2.08
C CYS A 299 5.32 0.05 1.74
N GLN A 300 5.10 -1.17 2.27
CA GLN A 300 5.99 -2.31 2.06
C GLN A 300 6.15 -2.69 0.58
N GLU A 301 5.08 -2.61 -0.20
CA GLU A 301 5.16 -2.91 -1.65
C GLU A 301 5.93 -1.83 -2.41
N CYS A 302 5.84 -0.56 -1.99
CA CYS A 302 6.64 0.50 -2.60
C CYS A 302 8.12 0.33 -2.27
N ALA A 303 8.49 0.02 -1.02
CA ALA A 303 9.88 -0.26 -0.65
C ALA A 303 10.45 -1.44 -1.46
N ARG A 304 9.67 -2.53 -1.59
CA ARG A 304 10.03 -3.68 -2.43
C ARG A 304 10.21 -3.29 -3.91
N SER A 305 9.33 -2.41 -4.43
CA SER A 305 9.42 -1.92 -5.81
C SER A 305 10.69 -1.13 -6.05
N MET A 306 11.10 -0.27 -5.11
CA MET A 306 12.36 0.48 -5.21
C MET A 306 13.56 -0.47 -5.24
N SER A 307 13.55 -1.53 -4.41
CA SER A 307 14.60 -2.56 -4.44
C SER A 307 14.64 -3.31 -5.78
N ARG A 308 13.48 -3.67 -6.32
CA ARG A 308 13.37 -4.27 -7.65
C ARG A 308 13.74 -3.29 -8.76
N GLY A 309 13.60 -1.99 -8.54
CA GLY A 309 14.03 -0.93 -9.43
C GLY A 309 15.53 -0.67 -9.43
N GLY A 310 16.31 -1.34 -8.58
CA GLY A 310 17.79 -1.25 -8.55
C GLY A 310 18.36 -0.28 -7.51
N LYS A 311 17.54 0.26 -6.61
CA LYS A 311 17.96 1.06 -5.45
C LYS A 311 17.72 0.30 -4.15
N SER A 312 18.25 0.77 -3.01
CA SER A 312 17.91 0.20 -1.72
C SER A 312 16.55 0.74 -1.24
N GLY A 313 15.49 -0.04 -1.42
CA GLY A 313 14.16 0.30 -0.89
C GLY A 313 14.02 -0.17 0.55
N VAL A 314 13.65 0.73 1.48
CA VAL A 314 13.52 0.43 2.91
C VAL A 314 12.19 0.93 3.44
N HIS A 315 11.55 0.12 4.25
CA HIS A 315 10.31 0.52 4.92
C HIS A 315 10.63 1.34 6.18
N ILE A 316 9.95 2.46 6.40
CA ILE A 316 10.21 3.35 7.54
C ILE A 316 10.08 2.62 8.90
N LEU A 317 9.17 1.65 9.03
CA LEU A 317 9.03 0.86 10.26
C LEU A 317 10.24 -0.04 10.53
N ASP A 318 10.97 -0.47 9.50
CA ASP A 318 12.23 -1.19 9.71
C ASP A 318 13.29 -0.32 10.37
N LEU A 319 13.34 0.95 10.01
CA LEU A 319 14.27 1.90 10.64
C LEU A 319 13.94 2.14 12.11
N LEU A 320 12.65 2.07 12.47
CA LEU A 320 12.19 2.24 13.86
C LEU A 320 12.32 0.98 14.70
N PHE A 321 12.13 -0.21 14.10
CA PHE A 321 11.89 -1.44 14.88
C PHE A 321 12.85 -2.60 14.54
N THR A 322 13.70 -2.47 13.50
CA THR A 322 14.60 -3.53 13.05
C THR A 322 16.05 -3.05 13.04
N PRO A 323 16.82 -3.21 14.14
CA PRO A 323 18.18 -2.66 14.26
C PRO A 323 19.12 -3.04 13.10
N THR A 324 19.05 -4.27 12.60
CA THR A 324 19.89 -4.73 11.50
C THR A 324 19.60 -4.02 10.18
N VAL A 325 18.33 -3.68 9.90
CA VAL A 325 17.94 -2.89 8.73
C VAL A 325 18.28 -1.42 8.97
N ALA A 326 18.09 -0.90 10.16
CA ALA A 326 18.44 0.45 10.54
C ALA A 326 19.93 0.74 10.36
N GLN A 327 20.80 -0.23 10.65
CA GLN A 327 22.26 -0.10 10.47
C GLN A 327 22.69 -0.23 9.00
N SER A 328 22.06 -1.13 8.24
CA SER A 328 22.48 -1.45 6.87
C SER A 328 21.73 -0.68 5.79
N PHE A 329 20.56 -0.11 6.10
CA PHE A 329 19.62 0.42 5.13
C PHE A 329 19.27 -0.57 4.00
N LYS A 330 19.25 -1.86 4.32
CA LYS A 330 18.92 -2.93 3.38
C LYS A 330 17.86 -3.85 3.96
N GLN A 331 16.73 -3.97 3.27
CA GLN A 331 15.72 -4.93 3.65
C GLN A 331 15.82 -6.22 2.82
N PRO A 332 15.55 -7.41 3.41
CA PRO A 332 15.56 -8.65 2.67
C PRO A 332 14.42 -8.74 1.66
N LEU A 333 14.71 -9.29 0.49
CA LEU A 333 13.69 -9.68 -0.48
C LEU A 333 13.33 -11.15 -0.28
N HIS A 334 12.05 -11.43 -0.13
CA HIS A 334 11.56 -12.79 0.12
C HIS A 334 10.92 -13.43 -1.11
N SER A 335 11.09 -14.72 -1.25
CA SER A 335 10.35 -15.54 -2.21
C SER A 335 8.86 -15.61 -1.81
N THR A 336 8.01 -16.01 -2.73
CA THR A 336 6.58 -16.22 -2.46
C THR A 336 6.36 -17.22 -1.32
N LEU A 337 7.11 -18.33 -1.31
CA LEU A 337 7.01 -19.35 -0.27
C LEU A 337 7.40 -18.78 1.11
N THR A 338 8.52 -18.06 1.18
CA THR A 338 8.98 -17.41 2.42
C THR A 338 7.92 -16.40 2.93
N SER A 339 7.30 -15.64 2.03
CA SER A 339 6.24 -14.68 2.37
C SER A 339 5.02 -15.37 3.01
N TRP A 340 4.60 -16.53 2.47
CA TRP A 340 3.52 -17.33 3.07
C TRP A 340 3.89 -17.92 4.42
N MET A 341 5.10 -18.44 4.54
CA MET A 341 5.63 -18.94 5.82
C MET A 341 5.69 -17.83 6.89
N ASN A 342 6.16 -16.66 6.51
CA ASN A 342 6.20 -15.48 7.40
C ASN A 342 4.80 -15.10 7.85
N ARG A 343 3.84 -15.06 6.96
CA ARG A 343 2.45 -14.74 7.32
C ARG A 343 1.86 -15.75 8.31
N TYR A 344 2.11 -17.04 8.11
CA TYR A 344 1.73 -18.07 9.07
C TYR A 344 2.43 -17.88 10.42
N LYS A 345 3.74 -17.61 10.43
CA LYS A 345 4.51 -17.31 11.65
C LYS A 345 3.97 -16.07 12.37
N THR A 346 3.64 -15.00 11.65
CA THR A 346 3.03 -13.79 12.21
C THR A 346 1.70 -14.12 12.89
N LYS A 347 0.84 -14.91 12.26
CA LYS A 347 -0.40 -15.37 12.91
C LYS A 347 -0.12 -16.11 14.21
N ARG A 348 0.79 -17.09 14.19
CA ARG A 348 1.13 -17.90 15.39
C ARG A 348 1.72 -17.03 16.49
N MET A 349 2.57 -16.07 16.14
CA MET A 349 3.12 -15.09 17.06
C MET A 349 1.99 -14.28 17.70
N ILE A 350 1.07 -13.70 16.92
CA ILE A 350 -0.07 -12.92 17.44
C ILE A 350 -0.93 -13.77 18.40
N GLN A 351 -1.26 -15.00 18.04
CA GLN A 351 -2.07 -15.89 18.87
C GLN A 351 -1.41 -16.16 20.25
N ASN A 352 -0.11 -16.37 20.24
CA ASN A 352 0.68 -16.68 21.43
C ASN A 352 1.19 -15.43 22.17
N PHE A 353 1.00 -14.24 21.61
CA PHE A 353 1.47 -13.00 22.19
C PHE A 353 0.89 -12.80 23.60
N LYS A 354 1.75 -12.56 24.57
CA LYS A 354 1.36 -12.21 25.95
C LYS A 354 1.89 -10.82 26.24
N VAL A 355 1.05 -9.97 26.80
CA VAL A 355 1.52 -8.70 27.34
C VAL A 355 2.39 -9.05 28.56
N LYS A 356 3.67 -8.68 28.53
CA LYS A 356 4.50 -8.72 29.71
C LYS A 356 4.08 -7.51 30.57
N LEU A 357 3.38 -7.81 31.68
CA LEU A 357 3.07 -6.85 32.72
C LEU A 357 4.36 -6.39 33.40
#